data_7bf60d8c47bb1503a02dfb93821e5a68
#
_entry.id   7bf60d8c47bb1503a02dfb93821e5a68
#
_cell.length_a   1.000
_cell.length_b   1.000
_cell.length_c   1.000
_cell.angle_alpha   90.00
_cell.angle_beta   90.00
_cell.angle_gamma   90.00
#
_symmetry.space_group_name_H-M   'P 1'
#
loop_
_entity.id
_entity.type
_entity.pdbx_description
1 polymer ?
#
loop_
_entity_poly.entity_id
_entity_poly.type
_entity_poly.pdbx_seq_one_letter_code
_entity_poly.pdbx_strand_id
1 'polypeptide(L)'
;NFDNSLVFSMEGPAKFFPVVLGFFVSTSYLTVETQAAEFLETINRSLITILIFWTFHQIIGPLSVVIKSVGGLLSKDLINWIIKAIKVLIFILGAAAVLELWGIKIGPIIAGLGLFGVAVALGAQDLFKNLISGILVLVERRFQVGDWIYVEGVIEGTVESIGFRSTVVRRFDKSQATIPNFQFAENAVINNTQTTNRRINWMIGLEYRTTSDQLKNIKKEIEDYIKKSDDFVKSGDTMLSV
;
A
#
# COMPACT_ATOMS: atom_id res chain seq x y z
N ASN A 1 -16.33 -9.27 22.38
CA ASN A 1 -15.82 -8.02 22.96
C ASN A 1 -14.30 -8.12 23.08
N PHE A 2 -13.59 -7.12 22.56
CA PHE A 2 -12.12 -7.01 22.59
C PHE A 2 -11.59 -7.12 24.02
N ASP A 3 -12.21 -6.40 24.96
CA ASP A 3 -11.82 -6.37 26.38
C ASP A 3 -11.80 -7.76 27.02
N ASN A 4 -12.85 -8.54 26.81
CA ASN A 4 -12.90 -9.91 27.35
C ASN A 4 -11.84 -10.82 26.73
N SER A 5 -11.58 -10.68 25.43
CA SER A 5 -10.52 -11.44 24.74
C SER A 5 -9.14 -11.05 25.25
N LEU A 6 -8.91 -9.77 25.54
CA LEU A 6 -7.65 -9.25 26.07
C LEU A 6 -7.39 -9.76 27.49
N VAL A 7 -8.38 -9.66 28.37
CA VAL A 7 -8.30 -10.16 29.75
C VAL A 7 -8.01 -11.68 29.77
N PHE A 8 -8.71 -12.46 28.94
CA PHE A 8 -8.49 -13.92 28.86
C PHE A 8 -7.09 -14.26 28.34
N SER A 9 -6.59 -13.51 27.36
CA SER A 9 -5.26 -13.75 26.80
C SER A 9 -4.14 -13.37 27.76
N MET A 10 -4.37 -12.38 28.62
CA MET A 10 -3.39 -11.90 29.61
C MET A 10 -3.39 -12.72 30.89
N GLU A 11 -4.37 -13.61 31.12
CA GLU A 11 -4.48 -14.41 32.35
C GLU A 11 -3.23 -15.27 32.62
N GLY A 12 -2.65 -15.88 31.57
CA GLY A 12 -1.42 -16.68 31.69
C GLY A 12 -0.21 -15.86 32.14
N PRO A 13 0.19 -14.83 31.39
CA PRO A 13 1.29 -13.94 31.80
C PRO A 13 1.05 -13.28 33.17
N ALA A 14 -0.18 -12.83 33.46
CA ALA A 14 -0.51 -12.22 34.75
C ALA A 14 -0.34 -13.17 35.95
N LYS A 15 -0.68 -14.45 35.79
CA LYS A 15 -0.43 -15.49 36.81
C LYS A 15 1.04 -15.82 36.98
N PHE A 16 1.82 -15.71 35.92
CA PHE A 16 3.26 -16.01 35.95
C PHE A 16 4.07 -14.83 36.52
N PHE A 17 3.59 -13.59 36.39
CA PHE A 17 4.26 -12.39 36.89
C PHE A 17 4.63 -12.44 38.39
N PRO A 18 3.73 -12.80 39.33
CA PRO A 18 4.07 -12.94 40.75
C PRO A 18 5.17 -13.98 41.01
N VAL A 19 5.22 -15.06 40.25
CA VAL A 19 6.25 -16.09 40.36
C VAL A 19 7.61 -15.52 39.98
N VAL A 20 7.69 -14.80 38.85
CA VAL A 20 8.94 -14.15 38.41
C VAL A 20 9.38 -13.08 39.44
N LEU A 21 8.44 -12.26 39.93
CA LEU A 21 8.72 -11.26 40.93
C LEU A 21 9.21 -11.87 42.27
N GLY A 22 8.52 -12.92 42.73
CA GLY A 22 8.92 -13.64 43.96
C GLY A 22 10.31 -14.26 43.85
N PHE A 23 10.62 -14.85 42.67
CA PHE A 23 11.95 -15.39 42.42
C PHE A 23 13.02 -14.30 42.39
N PHE A 24 12.75 -13.18 41.72
CA PHE A 24 13.64 -12.02 41.68
C PHE A 24 13.92 -11.46 43.05
N VAL A 25 12.88 -11.24 43.89
CA VAL A 25 13.03 -10.75 45.25
C VAL A 25 13.80 -11.75 46.10
N SER A 26 13.48 -13.04 46.02
CA SER A 26 14.18 -14.08 46.81
C SER A 26 15.68 -14.13 46.50
N THR A 27 16.05 -14.07 45.23
CA THR A 27 17.45 -14.10 44.79
C THR A 27 18.21 -12.81 45.17
N SER A 28 17.51 -11.68 45.24
CA SER A 28 18.12 -10.39 45.67
C SER A 28 18.54 -10.34 47.13
N TYR A 29 17.93 -11.19 47.99
CA TYR A 29 18.27 -11.29 49.39
C TYR A 29 19.28 -12.42 49.71
N LEU A 30 19.58 -13.29 48.72
CA LEU A 30 20.53 -14.38 48.91
C LEU A 30 21.97 -13.88 48.73
N THR A 31 22.77 -13.95 49.80
CA THR A 31 24.22 -13.76 49.72
C THR A 31 24.87 -15.07 49.29
N VAL A 32 25.07 -15.22 47.99
CA VAL A 32 25.69 -16.40 47.38
C VAL A 32 27.05 -16.07 46.79
N GLU A 33 27.88 -17.13 46.62
CA GLU A 33 29.18 -16.98 45.94
C GLU A 33 29.05 -16.41 44.54
N THR A 34 30.06 -15.71 44.04
CA THR A 34 30.03 -14.96 42.79
C THR A 34 29.51 -15.77 41.58
N GLN A 35 29.94 -17.02 41.43
CA GLN A 35 29.49 -17.87 40.31
C GLN A 35 28.00 -18.24 40.38
N ALA A 36 27.52 -18.53 41.60
CA ALA A 36 26.10 -18.84 41.79
C ALA A 36 25.23 -17.58 41.63
N ALA A 37 25.76 -16.40 42.04
CA ALA A 37 25.07 -15.11 41.81
C ALA A 37 24.89 -14.80 40.33
N GLU A 38 25.91 -14.96 39.49
CA GLU A 38 25.82 -14.75 38.04
C GLU A 38 24.82 -15.71 37.38
N PHE A 39 24.80 -16.97 37.81
CA PHE A 39 23.84 -17.96 37.33
C PHE A 39 22.38 -17.61 37.67
N LEU A 40 22.14 -17.21 38.94
CA LEU A 40 20.82 -16.75 39.39
C LEU A 40 20.37 -15.48 38.69
N GLU A 41 21.29 -14.55 38.45
CA GLU A 41 20.99 -13.35 37.67
C GLU A 41 20.60 -13.68 36.22
N THR A 42 21.29 -14.62 35.57
CA THR A 42 20.98 -15.07 34.22
C THR A 42 19.60 -15.72 34.18
N ILE A 43 19.22 -16.53 35.17
CA ILE A 43 17.89 -17.10 35.31
C ILE A 43 16.83 -16.00 35.46
N ASN A 44 17.05 -15.02 36.35
CA ASN A 44 16.15 -13.90 36.55
C ASN A 44 15.89 -13.13 35.23
N ARG A 45 16.97 -12.76 34.57
CA ARG A 45 16.88 -12.09 33.26
C ARG A 45 16.12 -12.94 32.22
N SER A 46 16.35 -14.26 32.20
CA SER A 46 15.66 -15.19 31.32
C SER A 46 14.15 -15.24 31.61
N LEU A 47 13.76 -15.34 32.89
CA LEU A 47 12.35 -15.37 33.30
C LEU A 47 11.63 -14.07 32.93
N ILE A 48 12.28 -12.93 33.16
CA ILE A 48 11.73 -11.60 32.76
C ILE A 48 11.57 -11.53 31.23
N THR A 49 12.59 -11.96 30.49
CA THR A 49 12.56 -11.97 29.02
C THR A 49 11.42 -12.88 28.50
N ILE A 50 11.28 -14.08 29.04
CA ILE A 50 10.20 -15.00 28.69
C ILE A 50 8.84 -14.37 28.99
N LEU A 51 8.66 -13.75 30.15
CA LEU A 51 7.42 -13.09 30.53
C LEU A 51 7.05 -11.97 29.54
N ILE A 52 8.04 -11.14 29.15
CA ILE A 52 7.84 -10.05 28.20
C ILE A 52 7.38 -10.61 26.83
N PHE A 53 8.14 -11.53 26.25
CA PHE A 53 7.83 -12.09 24.93
C PHE A 53 6.54 -12.93 24.95
N TRP A 54 6.25 -13.66 26.04
CA TRP A 54 4.98 -14.35 26.21
C TRP A 54 3.81 -13.38 26.25
N THR A 55 3.96 -12.25 26.93
CA THR A 55 2.95 -11.17 26.97
C THR A 55 2.70 -10.63 25.56
N PHE A 56 3.75 -10.30 24.80
CA PHE A 56 3.61 -9.86 23.41
C PHE A 56 2.91 -10.91 22.53
N HIS A 57 3.30 -12.18 22.66
CA HIS A 57 2.68 -13.27 21.93
C HIS A 57 1.16 -13.40 22.20
N GLN A 58 0.74 -13.18 23.45
CA GLN A 58 -0.66 -13.26 23.86
C GLN A 58 -1.50 -12.06 23.39
N ILE A 59 -0.93 -10.86 23.35
CA ILE A 59 -1.61 -9.63 22.90
C ILE A 59 -2.02 -9.73 21.41
N ILE A 60 -1.28 -10.46 20.59
CA ILE A 60 -1.60 -10.60 19.16
C ILE A 60 -2.96 -11.28 18.91
N GLY A 61 -3.41 -12.15 19.82
CA GLY A 61 -4.72 -12.80 19.72
C GLY A 61 -5.90 -11.81 19.72
N PRO A 62 -6.05 -11.01 20.77
CA PRO A 62 -7.06 -9.94 20.87
C PRO A 62 -6.99 -8.92 19.73
N LEU A 63 -5.79 -8.51 19.31
CA LEU A 63 -5.62 -7.58 18.18
C LEU A 63 -6.28 -8.10 16.90
N SER A 64 -6.31 -9.43 16.72
CA SER A 64 -7.00 -10.06 15.60
C SER A 64 -8.50 -9.80 15.55
N VAL A 65 -9.14 -9.63 16.71
CA VAL A 65 -10.58 -9.35 16.80
C VAL A 65 -10.88 -7.96 16.25
N VAL A 66 -10.01 -6.99 16.56
CA VAL A 66 -10.12 -5.61 16.03
C VAL A 66 -9.92 -5.60 14.51
N ILE A 67 -8.89 -6.26 14.02
CA ILE A 67 -8.61 -6.34 12.58
C ILE A 67 -9.76 -7.00 11.83
N LYS A 68 -10.35 -8.07 12.39
CA LYS A 68 -11.51 -8.76 11.80
C LYS A 68 -12.78 -7.91 11.78
N SER A 69 -12.97 -7.00 12.74
CA SER A 69 -14.13 -6.12 12.81
C SER A 69 -14.06 -4.96 11.81
N VAL A 70 -12.86 -4.49 11.48
CA VAL A 70 -12.62 -3.43 10.47
C VAL A 70 -12.55 -4.00 9.05
N GLY A 71 -12.39 -5.31 8.90
CA GLY A 71 -11.95 -5.94 7.67
C GLY A 71 -13.04 -6.49 6.76
N GLY A 72 -13.77 -5.62 6.05
CA GLY A 72 -14.42 -6.03 4.81
C GLY A 72 -13.46 -6.29 3.65
N LEU A 73 -12.16 -5.94 3.80
CA LEU A 73 -11.16 -5.95 2.74
C LEU A 73 -10.26 -7.20 2.72
N LEU A 74 -10.11 -7.90 3.87
CA LEU A 74 -9.23 -9.06 3.97
C LEU A 74 -10.03 -10.32 4.33
N SER A 75 -9.70 -11.45 3.70
CA SER A 75 -10.30 -12.73 4.06
C SER A 75 -9.89 -13.13 5.48
N LYS A 76 -10.78 -13.82 6.20
CA LYS A 76 -10.51 -14.30 7.55
C LYS A 76 -9.27 -15.21 7.62
N ASP A 77 -9.05 -15.98 6.56
CA ASP A 77 -7.91 -16.89 6.47
C ASP A 77 -6.59 -16.14 6.33
N LEU A 78 -6.54 -15.08 5.52
CA LEU A 78 -5.35 -14.23 5.38
C LEU A 78 -4.98 -13.58 6.72
N ILE A 79 -5.96 -13.05 7.45
CA ILE A 79 -5.73 -12.48 8.79
C ILE A 79 -5.16 -13.54 9.74
N ASN A 80 -5.70 -14.74 9.74
CA ASN A 80 -5.20 -15.82 10.59
C ASN A 80 -3.76 -16.24 10.24
N TRP A 81 -3.39 -16.26 8.95
CA TRP A 81 -2.03 -16.52 8.50
C TRP A 81 -1.05 -15.45 8.96
N ILE A 82 -1.42 -14.16 8.82
CA ILE A 82 -0.60 -13.04 9.29
C ILE A 82 -0.37 -13.13 10.80
N ILE A 83 -1.42 -13.41 11.57
CA ILE A 83 -1.33 -13.56 13.03
C ILE A 83 -0.39 -14.70 13.41
N LYS A 84 -0.50 -15.86 12.75
CA LYS A 84 0.41 -16.98 12.98
C LYS A 84 1.86 -16.60 12.67
N ALA A 85 2.10 -15.92 11.56
CA ALA A 85 3.44 -15.47 11.18
C ALA A 85 4.04 -14.51 12.21
N ILE A 86 3.27 -13.54 12.71
CA ILE A 86 3.70 -12.61 13.76
C ILE A 86 4.00 -13.36 15.06
N LYS A 87 3.16 -14.31 15.47
CA LYS A 87 3.39 -15.13 16.67
C LYS A 87 4.66 -15.96 16.58
N VAL A 88 4.91 -16.57 15.43
CA VAL A 88 6.16 -17.33 15.17
C VAL A 88 7.37 -16.39 15.24
N LEU A 89 7.29 -15.20 14.66
CA LEU A 89 8.36 -14.22 14.72
C LEU A 89 8.67 -13.80 16.16
N ILE A 90 7.66 -13.47 16.96
CA ILE A 90 7.82 -13.10 18.38
C ILE A 90 8.45 -14.27 19.16
N PHE A 91 8.02 -15.51 18.91
CA PHE A 91 8.60 -16.69 19.54
C PHE A 91 10.08 -16.86 19.21
N ILE A 92 10.46 -16.71 17.93
CA ILE A 92 11.86 -16.81 17.48
C ILE A 92 12.71 -15.72 18.14
N LEU A 93 12.22 -14.46 18.15
CA LEU A 93 12.93 -13.36 18.78
C LEU A 93 13.09 -13.52 20.29
N GLY A 94 12.04 -14.02 20.97
CA GLY A 94 12.09 -14.32 22.41
C GLY A 94 13.06 -15.46 22.72
N ALA A 95 13.05 -16.53 21.96
CA ALA A 95 14.00 -17.64 22.09
C ALA A 95 15.44 -17.15 21.85
N ALA A 96 15.67 -16.35 20.80
CA ALA A 96 16.98 -15.77 20.52
C ALA A 96 17.47 -14.89 21.69
N ALA A 97 16.59 -14.01 22.22
CA ALA A 97 16.95 -13.16 23.35
C ALA A 97 17.33 -13.98 24.61
N VAL A 98 16.63 -15.07 24.90
CA VAL A 98 17.00 -15.96 26.01
C VAL A 98 18.34 -16.64 25.74
N LEU A 99 18.58 -17.16 24.52
CA LEU A 99 19.84 -17.80 24.15
C LEU A 99 21.04 -16.84 24.28
N GLU A 100 20.85 -15.56 23.98
CA GLU A 100 21.89 -14.52 24.14
C GLU A 100 22.30 -14.36 25.60
N LEU A 101 21.35 -14.39 26.55
CA LEU A 101 21.63 -14.31 27.98
C LEU A 101 22.49 -15.48 28.45
N TRP A 102 22.40 -16.62 27.80
CA TRP A 102 23.22 -17.83 28.08
C TRP A 102 24.53 -17.85 27.28
N GLY A 103 24.91 -16.72 26.67
CA GLY A 103 26.18 -16.57 25.95
C GLY A 103 26.21 -17.17 24.54
N ILE A 104 25.07 -17.61 24.01
CA ILE A 104 24.97 -18.10 22.63
C ILE A 104 24.91 -16.87 21.70
N LYS A 105 25.86 -16.75 20.78
CA LYS A 105 25.90 -15.66 19.82
C LYS A 105 24.73 -15.75 18.84
N ILE A 106 23.75 -14.88 18.99
CA ILE A 106 22.56 -14.83 18.14
C ILE A 106 22.79 -14.00 16.85
N GLY A 107 23.90 -13.27 16.73
CA GLY A 107 24.22 -12.45 15.55
C GLY A 107 23.99 -13.17 14.21
N PRO A 108 24.50 -14.40 14.01
CA PRO A 108 24.27 -15.17 12.80
C PRO A 108 22.79 -15.49 12.55
N ILE A 109 22.00 -15.73 13.61
CA ILE A 109 20.57 -16.01 13.52
C ILE A 109 19.81 -14.76 13.06
N ILE A 110 20.12 -13.60 13.68
CA ILE A 110 19.55 -12.31 13.30
C ILE A 110 19.93 -11.93 11.87
N ALA A 111 21.19 -12.15 11.48
CA ALA A 111 21.65 -11.91 10.11
C ALA A 111 20.89 -12.79 9.09
N GLY A 112 20.68 -14.07 9.41
CA GLY A 112 19.89 -15.00 8.59
C GLY A 112 18.43 -14.56 8.46
N LEU A 113 17.79 -14.15 9.56
CA LEU A 113 16.43 -13.60 9.56
C LEU A 113 16.36 -12.29 8.75
N GLY A 114 17.38 -11.43 8.84
CA GLY A 114 17.48 -10.22 8.04
C GLY A 114 17.56 -10.51 6.55
N LEU A 115 18.40 -11.47 6.14
CA LEU A 115 18.50 -11.92 4.76
C LEU A 115 17.20 -12.53 4.24
N PHE A 116 16.54 -13.35 5.07
CA PHE A 116 15.21 -13.89 4.75
C PHE A 116 14.17 -12.75 4.59
N GLY A 117 14.22 -11.74 5.48
CA GLY A 117 13.38 -10.55 5.38
C GLY A 117 13.58 -9.79 4.07
N VAL A 118 14.81 -9.65 3.59
CA VAL A 118 15.12 -9.06 2.28
C VAL A 118 14.50 -9.89 1.16
N ALA A 119 14.64 -11.21 1.19
CA ALA A 119 14.05 -12.08 0.17
C ALA A 119 12.52 -11.94 0.12
N VAL A 120 11.85 -11.90 1.29
CA VAL A 120 10.40 -11.67 1.39
C VAL A 120 10.02 -10.28 0.87
N ALA A 121 10.81 -9.24 1.20
CA ALA A 121 10.56 -7.88 0.74
C ALA A 121 10.66 -7.76 -0.79
N LEU A 122 11.67 -8.40 -1.40
CA LEU A 122 11.81 -8.47 -2.85
C LEU A 122 10.64 -9.22 -3.50
N GLY A 123 10.21 -10.33 -2.90
CA GLY A 123 9.02 -11.07 -3.37
C GLY A 123 7.70 -10.28 -3.25
N ALA A 124 7.60 -9.36 -2.31
CA ALA A 124 6.44 -8.51 -2.09
C ALA A 124 6.53 -7.13 -2.77
N GLN A 125 7.62 -6.83 -3.47
CA GLN A 125 7.91 -5.50 -4.05
C GLN A 125 6.76 -4.98 -4.92
N ASP A 126 6.24 -5.81 -5.82
CA ASP A 126 5.16 -5.41 -6.73
C ASP A 126 3.85 -5.10 -5.99
N LEU A 127 3.59 -5.82 -4.90
CA LEU A 127 2.42 -5.53 -4.06
C LEU A 127 2.53 -4.13 -3.44
N PHE A 128 3.68 -3.80 -2.84
CA PHE A 128 3.92 -2.49 -2.25
C PHE A 128 3.91 -1.37 -3.31
N LYS A 129 4.51 -1.61 -4.48
CA LYS A 129 4.50 -0.67 -5.61
C LYS A 129 3.07 -0.31 -6.00
N ASN A 130 2.20 -1.31 -6.18
CA ASN A 130 0.80 -1.10 -6.52
C ASN A 130 0.00 -0.39 -5.41
N LEU A 131 0.27 -0.73 -4.15
CA LEU A 131 -0.39 -0.11 -2.99
C LEU A 131 -0.05 1.39 -2.90
N ILE A 132 1.25 1.73 -2.98
CA ILE A 132 1.72 3.11 -2.94
C ILE A 132 1.16 3.89 -4.15
N SER A 133 1.19 3.30 -5.35
CA SER A 133 0.62 3.91 -6.56
C SER A 133 -0.88 4.19 -6.41
N GLY A 134 -1.64 3.28 -5.80
CA GLY A 134 -3.06 3.49 -5.53
C GLY A 134 -3.30 4.68 -4.59
N ILE A 135 -2.49 4.80 -3.53
CA ILE A 135 -2.55 5.95 -2.62
C ILE A 135 -2.22 7.25 -3.37
N LEU A 136 -1.16 7.26 -4.19
CA LEU A 136 -0.76 8.43 -4.96
C LEU A 136 -1.86 8.88 -5.94
N VAL A 137 -2.50 7.95 -6.66
CA VAL A 137 -3.62 8.26 -7.56
C VAL A 137 -4.74 8.98 -6.79
N LEU A 138 -5.07 8.53 -5.58
CA LEU A 138 -6.11 9.14 -4.75
C LEU A 138 -5.69 10.51 -4.17
N VAL A 139 -4.45 10.64 -3.71
CA VAL A 139 -3.93 11.89 -3.11
C VAL A 139 -3.73 12.97 -4.16
N GLU A 140 -3.12 12.65 -5.30
CA GLU A 140 -2.87 13.59 -6.40
C GLU A 140 -4.12 13.88 -7.23
N ARG A 141 -5.18 13.09 -7.07
CA ARG A 141 -6.43 13.23 -7.82
C ARG A 141 -6.21 13.29 -9.33
N ARG A 142 -5.29 12.50 -9.86
CA ARG A 142 -5.00 12.44 -11.30
C ARG A 142 -6.24 12.15 -12.13
N PHE A 143 -7.12 11.31 -11.58
CA PHE A 143 -8.46 11.04 -12.10
C PHE A 143 -9.37 10.57 -10.94
N GLN A 144 -10.66 10.57 -11.16
CA GLN A 144 -11.68 10.17 -10.20
C GLN A 144 -12.61 9.10 -10.80
N VAL A 145 -13.40 8.46 -9.95
CA VAL A 145 -14.46 7.57 -10.40
C VAL A 145 -15.44 8.36 -11.27
N GLY A 146 -15.72 7.83 -12.46
CA GLY A 146 -16.55 8.48 -13.47
C GLY A 146 -15.76 9.19 -14.57
N ASP A 147 -14.45 9.44 -14.39
CA ASP A 147 -13.64 10.08 -15.41
C ASP A 147 -13.37 9.16 -16.60
N TRP A 148 -13.41 9.73 -17.78
CA TRP A 148 -12.91 9.11 -19.01
C TRP A 148 -11.42 9.37 -19.10
N ILE A 149 -10.63 8.29 -19.01
CA ILE A 149 -9.16 8.35 -19.07
C ILE A 149 -8.63 7.57 -20.26
N TYR A 150 -7.47 8.01 -20.74
CA TYR A 150 -6.67 7.31 -21.74
C TYR A 150 -5.23 7.19 -21.25
N VAL A 151 -4.70 5.98 -21.30
CA VAL A 151 -3.29 5.66 -20.99
C VAL A 151 -2.75 4.88 -22.17
N GLU A 152 -1.77 5.44 -22.88
CA GLU A 152 -1.24 4.88 -24.11
C GLU A 152 -0.70 3.46 -23.90
N GLY A 153 -1.13 2.53 -24.76
CA GLY A 153 -0.72 1.12 -24.71
C GLY A 153 -1.29 0.33 -23.52
N VAL A 154 -2.07 0.94 -22.64
CA VAL A 154 -2.62 0.31 -21.44
C VAL A 154 -4.14 0.21 -21.49
N ILE A 155 -4.85 1.36 -21.51
CA ILE A 155 -6.31 1.39 -21.40
C ILE A 155 -6.90 2.71 -21.87
N GLU A 156 -8.13 2.61 -22.41
CA GLU A 156 -9.02 3.73 -22.60
C GLU A 156 -10.42 3.35 -22.12
N GLY A 157 -11.07 4.22 -21.33
CA GLY A 157 -12.41 4.00 -20.81
C GLY A 157 -12.75 4.86 -19.61
N THR A 158 -13.87 4.54 -18.97
CA THR A 158 -14.39 5.26 -17.80
C THR A 158 -14.01 4.53 -16.51
N VAL A 159 -13.48 5.25 -15.55
CA VAL A 159 -13.10 4.71 -14.24
C VAL A 159 -14.34 4.33 -13.45
N GLU A 160 -14.47 3.06 -13.04
CA GLU A 160 -15.58 2.58 -12.21
C GLU A 160 -15.26 2.55 -10.72
N SER A 161 -14.05 2.11 -10.38
CA SER A 161 -13.60 2.08 -8.99
C SER A 161 -12.08 2.12 -8.90
N ILE A 162 -11.57 2.73 -7.82
CA ILE A 162 -10.15 2.78 -7.51
C ILE A 162 -9.94 1.96 -6.23
N GLY A 163 -9.25 0.83 -6.35
CA GLY A 163 -8.93 -0.05 -5.24
C GLY A 163 -7.48 0.13 -4.76
N PHE A 164 -7.09 -0.59 -3.72
CA PHE A 164 -5.74 -0.53 -3.15
C PHE A 164 -4.65 -0.93 -4.13
N ARG A 165 -4.87 -1.99 -4.91
CA ARG A 165 -3.88 -2.56 -5.81
C ARG A 165 -4.18 -2.28 -7.28
N SER A 166 -5.44 -2.12 -7.63
CA SER A 166 -5.89 -2.02 -9.01
C SER A 166 -7.10 -1.10 -9.12
N THR A 167 -7.20 -0.45 -10.27
CA THR A 167 -8.33 0.38 -10.69
C THR A 167 -9.13 -0.39 -11.74
N VAL A 168 -10.45 -0.31 -11.63
CA VAL A 168 -11.38 -0.90 -12.59
C VAL A 168 -11.83 0.16 -13.56
N VAL A 169 -11.69 -0.13 -14.86
CA VAL A 169 -12.06 0.76 -15.96
C VAL A 169 -13.04 0.05 -16.89
N ARG A 170 -14.15 0.71 -17.24
CA ARG A 170 -15.12 0.27 -18.23
C ARG A 170 -14.72 0.79 -19.59
N ARG A 171 -14.41 -0.12 -20.50
CA ARG A 171 -14.10 0.22 -21.89
C ARG A 171 -15.37 0.59 -22.66
N PHE A 172 -15.21 1.19 -23.84
CA PHE A 172 -16.34 1.57 -24.69
C PHE A 172 -17.12 0.38 -25.23
N ASP A 173 -16.48 -0.77 -25.41
CA ASP A 173 -17.13 -2.04 -25.75
C ASP A 173 -17.89 -2.67 -24.58
N LYS A 174 -18.00 -1.94 -23.44
CA LYS A 174 -18.64 -2.38 -22.19
C LYS A 174 -17.90 -3.49 -21.45
N SER A 175 -16.74 -3.94 -21.92
CA SER A 175 -15.90 -4.85 -21.17
C SER A 175 -15.29 -4.15 -19.96
N GLN A 176 -15.08 -4.89 -18.88
CA GLN A 176 -14.44 -4.42 -17.65
C GLN A 176 -12.97 -4.81 -17.67
N ALA A 177 -12.09 -3.84 -17.48
CA ALA A 177 -10.65 -4.06 -17.37
C ALA A 177 -10.18 -3.70 -15.97
N THR A 178 -9.39 -4.59 -15.35
CA THR A 178 -8.76 -4.35 -14.04
C THR A 178 -7.29 -4.07 -14.27
N ILE A 179 -6.87 -2.84 -14.01
CA ILE A 179 -5.53 -2.35 -14.30
C ILE A 179 -4.75 -2.17 -12.98
N PRO A 180 -3.55 -2.74 -12.84
CA PRO A 180 -2.69 -2.50 -11.69
C PRO A 180 -2.39 -1.01 -11.51
N ASN A 181 -2.46 -0.49 -10.28
CA ASN A 181 -2.33 0.96 -10.04
C ASN A 181 -0.96 1.53 -10.43
N PHE A 182 0.10 0.72 -10.42
CA PHE A 182 1.42 1.19 -10.83
C PHE A 182 1.46 1.64 -12.31
N GLN A 183 0.59 1.09 -13.16
CA GLN A 183 0.49 1.51 -14.55
C GLN A 183 0.10 2.99 -14.67
N PHE A 184 -0.78 3.46 -13.81
CA PHE A 184 -1.18 4.87 -13.75
C PHE A 184 -0.14 5.78 -13.10
N ALA A 185 0.76 5.22 -12.29
CA ALA A 185 1.86 5.96 -11.68
C ALA A 185 3.05 6.14 -12.63
N GLU A 186 3.32 5.15 -13.50
CA GLU A 186 4.47 5.15 -14.40
C GLU A 186 4.17 5.75 -15.78
N ASN A 187 2.91 5.73 -16.21
CA ASN A 187 2.54 6.23 -17.52
C ASN A 187 1.83 7.58 -17.43
N ALA A 188 1.86 8.32 -18.55
CA ALA A 188 1.06 9.53 -18.68
C ALA A 188 -0.42 9.16 -18.73
N VAL A 189 -1.22 9.79 -17.88
CA VAL A 189 -2.68 9.63 -17.85
C VAL A 189 -3.31 10.87 -18.45
N ILE A 190 -4.02 10.69 -19.54
CA ILE A 190 -4.82 11.74 -20.18
C ILE A 190 -6.24 11.65 -19.64
N ASN A 191 -6.69 12.69 -18.94
CA ASN A 191 -8.06 12.79 -18.43
C ASN A 191 -8.92 13.59 -19.41
N ASN A 192 -9.69 12.86 -20.23
CA ASN A 192 -10.56 13.47 -21.24
C ASN A 192 -11.78 14.18 -20.64
N THR A 193 -12.18 13.83 -19.42
CA THR A 193 -13.28 14.51 -18.72
C THR A 193 -12.89 15.92 -18.32
N GLN A 194 -11.61 16.18 -18.06
CA GLN A 194 -11.08 17.50 -17.68
C GLN A 194 -10.66 18.34 -18.88
N THR A 195 -10.97 17.89 -20.11
CA THR A 195 -10.68 18.65 -21.32
C THR A 195 -11.53 19.92 -21.35
N THR A 196 -10.90 21.07 -21.36
CA THR A 196 -11.58 22.39 -21.40
C THR A 196 -12.08 22.72 -22.79
N ASN A 197 -11.27 22.39 -23.82
CA ASN A 197 -11.59 22.71 -25.20
C ASN A 197 -11.16 21.57 -26.12
N ARG A 198 -11.98 21.21 -27.10
CA ARG A 198 -11.61 20.23 -28.10
C ARG A 198 -10.88 20.88 -29.27
N ARG A 199 -9.71 20.38 -29.60
CA ARG A 199 -9.01 20.76 -30.82
C ARG A 199 -9.71 20.14 -32.03
N ILE A 200 -10.11 21.01 -32.98
CA ILE A 200 -10.59 20.59 -34.29
C ILE A 200 -9.40 20.62 -35.25
N ASN A 201 -9.12 19.52 -35.89
CA ASN A 201 -8.08 19.38 -36.92
C ASN A 201 -8.69 18.65 -38.10
N TRP A 202 -9.17 19.40 -39.05
CA TRP A 202 -9.80 18.89 -40.26
C TRP A 202 -8.96 19.21 -41.49
N MET A 203 -8.76 18.21 -42.34
CA MET A 203 -8.20 18.40 -43.66
C MET A 203 -9.38 18.56 -44.63
N ILE A 204 -9.54 19.77 -45.20
CA ILE A 204 -10.57 20.08 -46.15
C ILE A 204 -9.99 19.93 -47.54
N GLY A 205 -10.47 18.94 -48.30
CA GLY A 205 -10.10 18.73 -49.70
C GLY A 205 -10.82 19.71 -50.60
N LEU A 206 -10.07 20.38 -51.46
CA LEU A 206 -10.62 21.26 -52.50
C LEU A 206 -10.29 20.71 -53.89
N GLU A 207 -11.06 21.12 -54.90
CA GLU A 207 -10.82 20.70 -56.29
C GLU A 207 -9.51 21.30 -56.83
N TYR A 208 -8.79 20.53 -57.65
CA TYR A 208 -7.56 21.00 -58.30
C TYR A 208 -7.73 22.24 -59.17
N ARG A 209 -8.95 22.60 -59.56
CA ARG A 209 -9.29 23.78 -60.35
C ARG A 209 -9.41 25.05 -59.48
N THR A 210 -9.33 24.94 -58.16
CA THR A 210 -9.46 26.06 -57.24
C THR A 210 -8.28 27.00 -57.43
N THR A 211 -8.53 28.23 -57.75
CA THR A 211 -7.52 29.25 -57.96
C THR A 211 -6.99 29.77 -56.61
N SER A 212 -5.77 30.35 -56.60
CA SER A 212 -5.16 30.93 -55.39
C SER A 212 -6.04 32.01 -54.75
N ASP A 213 -6.78 32.79 -55.51
CA ASP A 213 -7.66 33.82 -54.96
C ASP A 213 -8.92 33.24 -54.34
N GLN A 214 -9.46 32.18 -54.92
CA GLN A 214 -10.56 31.43 -54.31
C GLN A 214 -10.12 30.77 -52.97
N LEU A 215 -8.92 30.22 -52.90
CA LEU A 215 -8.36 29.69 -51.66
C LEU A 215 -8.27 30.74 -50.57
N LYS A 216 -7.78 31.92 -50.90
CA LYS A 216 -7.69 33.04 -49.93
C LYS A 216 -9.06 33.49 -49.43
N ASN A 217 -10.05 33.56 -50.35
CA ASN A 217 -11.42 33.90 -49.99
C ASN A 217 -12.04 32.87 -49.04
N ILE A 218 -11.93 31.57 -49.37
CA ILE A 218 -12.42 30.49 -48.52
C ILE A 218 -11.77 30.52 -47.12
N LYS A 219 -10.45 30.71 -47.10
CA LYS A 219 -9.73 30.87 -45.82
C LYS A 219 -10.30 32.01 -45.01
N LYS A 220 -10.46 33.18 -45.61
CA LYS A 220 -10.98 34.38 -44.95
C LYS A 220 -12.41 34.21 -44.44
N GLU A 221 -13.28 33.59 -45.24
CA GLU A 221 -14.67 33.31 -44.84
C GLU A 221 -14.72 32.35 -43.63
N ILE A 222 -13.90 31.28 -43.64
CA ILE A 222 -13.80 30.35 -42.50
C ILE A 222 -13.27 31.10 -41.25
N GLU A 223 -12.23 31.91 -41.38
CA GLU A 223 -11.69 32.69 -40.25
C GLU A 223 -12.73 33.66 -39.68
N ASP A 224 -13.48 34.36 -40.57
CA ASP A 224 -14.52 35.31 -40.16
C ASP A 224 -15.69 34.59 -39.47
N TYR A 225 -16.05 33.41 -39.95
CA TYR A 225 -17.07 32.56 -39.33
C TYR A 225 -16.64 32.11 -37.93
N ILE A 226 -15.41 31.58 -37.79
CA ILE A 226 -14.87 31.13 -36.50
C ILE A 226 -14.81 32.29 -35.49
N LYS A 227 -14.39 33.51 -35.96
CA LYS A 227 -14.33 34.67 -35.07
C LYS A 227 -15.70 35.19 -34.63
N LYS A 228 -16.73 34.98 -35.43
CA LYS A 228 -18.11 35.43 -35.12
C LYS A 228 -18.90 34.42 -34.30
N SER A 229 -18.64 33.15 -34.47
CA SER A 229 -19.36 32.07 -33.73
C SER A 229 -18.93 32.01 -32.28
N ASP A 230 -19.90 31.80 -31.39
CA ASP A 230 -19.65 31.62 -29.95
C ASP A 230 -19.28 30.14 -29.64
N ASP A 231 -19.37 29.23 -30.60
CA ASP A 231 -19.00 27.83 -30.45
C ASP A 231 -17.49 27.61 -30.41
N PHE A 232 -16.71 28.64 -30.84
CA PHE A 232 -15.25 28.57 -30.88
C PHE A 232 -14.61 29.45 -29.81
N VAL A 233 -13.51 28.97 -29.23
CA VAL A 233 -12.72 29.72 -28.24
C VAL A 233 -11.98 30.86 -28.96
N LYS A 234 -12.24 32.09 -28.55
CA LYS A 234 -11.69 33.30 -29.18
C LYS A 234 -10.26 33.64 -28.76
N SER A 235 -9.76 32.98 -27.68
CA SER A 235 -8.40 33.17 -27.13
C SER A 235 -7.54 31.94 -27.39
N GLY A 236 -7.05 31.79 -28.59
CA GLY A 236 -6.15 30.68 -28.93
C GLY A 236 -5.67 30.81 -30.37
N ASP A 237 -4.57 30.18 -30.69
CA ASP A 237 -4.02 30.11 -32.04
C ASP A 237 -4.95 29.38 -32.98
N THR A 238 -5.86 30.09 -33.63
CA THR A 238 -6.59 29.55 -34.77
C THR A 238 -5.64 29.57 -35.96
N MET A 239 -4.91 28.46 -36.18
CA MET A 239 -4.05 28.33 -37.35
C MET A 239 -4.83 27.70 -38.48
N LEU A 240 -5.19 28.46 -39.48
CA LEU A 240 -5.57 27.98 -40.80
C LEU A 240 -4.32 28.00 -41.69
N SER A 241 -3.69 26.85 -41.88
CA SER A 241 -2.62 26.66 -42.88
C SER A 241 -3.24 26.15 -44.18
N VAL A 242 -2.81 26.76 -45.28
CA VAL A 242 -3.11 26.32 -46.65
C VAL A 242 -1.89 25.63 -47.21
#